data_ce3f54924c25f05e458584b46229d05e
#
_entry.id   ce3f54924c25f05e458584b46229d05e
#
_cell.length_a   1.000
_cell.length_b   1.000
_cell.length_c   1.000
_cell.angle_alpha   90.00
_cell.angle_beta   90.00
_cell.angle_gamma   90.00
#
_symmetry.space_group_name_H-M   'P 1'
#
loop_
_entity.id
_entity.type
_entity.pdbx_description
1 polymer ?
#
loop_
_entity_poly.entity_id
_entity_poly.type
_entity_poly.pdbx_seq_one_letter_code
_entity_poly.pdbx_strand_id
1 'polypeptide(L)'
;RSDYEKMVTDAANANMNMIRIWGGGIYEDDYFYELCDRHGIMVWQDFMFACAMYPGDPEFLENVKQEAVDNVIRLRNHPCIALWCGNNEIDAAWRGWGWKREYTQQQQERIFKAYTDVFHRLLPEVIEKYTDGDDYWPSSPMSGPEIGDHEIRPANRGDNHYWGVWHEKHKFEEYEKNI
;
A
#
# COMPACT_ATOMS: atom_id res chain seq x y z
N ARG A 1 0.82 14.21 19.67
CA ARG A 1 2.10 13.55 20.04
C ARG A 1 1.88 12.44 21.06
N SER A 2 1.16 12.68 22.17
CA SER A 2 0.87 11.65 23.18
C SER A 2 0.21 10.39 22.61
N ASP A 3 -0.66 10.51 21.61
CA ASP A 3 -1.36 9.39 21.01
C ASP A 3 -0.41 8.54 20.15
N TYR A 4 0.51 9.15 19.41
CA TYR A 4 1.57 8.42 18.69
C TYR A 4 2.50 7.68 19.65
N GLU A 5 2.95 8.33 20.72
CA GLU A 5 3.78 7.69 21.75
C GLU A 5 3.10 6.46 22.32
N LYS A 6 1.82 6.60 22.69
CA LYS A 6 1.03 5.48 23.22
C LYS A 6 0.90 4.36 22.20
N MET A 7 0.50 4.66 20.96
CA MET A 7 0.27 3.67 19.90
C MET A 7 1.54 2.90 19.56
N VAL A 8 2.68 3.59 19.35
CA VAL A 8 3.94 2.94 19.00
C VAL A 8 4.50 2.14 20.17
N THR A 9 4.36 2.67 21.40
CA THR A 9 4.77 1.94 22.61
C THR A 9 3.90 0.69 22.83
N ASP A 10 2.58 0.77 22.64
CA ASP A 10 1.68 -0.37 22.76
C ASP A 10 2.00 -1.44 21.71
N ALA A 11 2.30 -1.03 20.46
CA ALA A 11 2.72 -1.94 19.40
C ALA A 11 4.04 -2.66 19.75
N ALA A 12 5.04 -1.91 20.24
CA ALA A 12 6.32 -2.47 20.67
C ALA A 12 6.14 -3.44 21.84
N ASN A 13 5.33 -3.10 22.85
CA ASN A 13 5.03 -3.95 23.98
C ASN A 13 4.26 -5.23 23.60
N ALA A 14 3.47 -5.17 22.53
CA ALA A 14 2.78 -6.32 21.95
C ALA A 14 3.69 -7.17 21.03
N ASN A 15 5.00 -6.86 20.96
CA ASN A 15 5.97 -7.51 20.09
C ASN A 15 5.62 -7.38 18.58
N MET A 16 4.91 -6.35 18.19
CA MET A 16 4.75 -6.01 16.78
C MET A 16 6.07 -5.47 16.23
N ASN A 17 6.45 -5.90 15.05
CA ASN A 17 7.69 -5.47 14.40
C ASN A 17 7.46 -4.59 13.17
N MET A 18 6.20 -4.46 12.71
CA MET A 18 5.83 -3.63 11.58
C MET A 18 4.45 -2.98 11.80
N ILE A 19 4.31 -1.75 11.33
CA ILE A 19 3.03 -1.02 11.25
C ILE A 19 2.83 -0.61 9.79
N ARG A 20 1.60 -0.78 9.27
CA ARG A 20 1.22 -0.30 7.95
C ARG A 20 0.49 1.04 8.05
N ILE A 21 0.95 2.03 7.30
CA ILE A 21 0.23 3.29 7.05
C ILE A 21 -0.63 3.08 5.81
N TRP A 22 -1.93 2.94 6.05
CA TRP A 22 -2.91 2.55 5.05
C TRP A 22 -3.23 3.69 4.07
N GLY A 23 -3.34 3.38 2.78
CA GLY A 23 -3.56 4.34 1.70
C GLY A 23 -4.91 5.07 1.70
N GLY A 24 -5.86 4.67 2.55
CA GLY A 24 -7.09 5.41 2.80
C GLY A 24 -7.01 6.42 3.95
N GLY A 25 -5.81 6.67 4.47
CA GLY A 25 -5.52 7.58 5.57
C GLY A 25 -4.80 8.86 5.12
N ILE A 26 -3.77 9.20 5.84
CA ILE A 26 -2.87 10.34 5.58
C ILE A 26 -1.42 9.89 5.75
N TYR A 27 -0.48 10.63 5.16
CA TYR A 27 0.93 10.53 5.59
C TYR A 27 1.05 11.10 6.99
N GLU A 28 1.61 10.33 7.91
CA GLU A 28 1.72 10.70 9.31
C GLU A 28 2.72 11.86 9.54
N ASP A 29 2.65 12.48 10.72
CA ASP A 29 3.64 13.49 11.17
C ASP A 29 5.02 12.84 11.33
N ASP A 30 6.10 13.58 11.08
CA ASP A 30 7.49 13.10 11.18
C ASP A 30 7.78 12.47 12.55
N TYR A 31 7.12 12.97 13.61
CA TYR A 31 7.25 12.42 14.94
C TYR A 31 6.80 10.96 15.07
N PHE A 32 5.82 10.52 14.28
CA PHE A 32 5.44 9.11 14.23
C PHE A 32 6.59 8.23 13.70
N TYR A 33 7.22 8.66 12.61
CA TYR A 33 8.35 7.92 12.04
C TYR A 33 9.57 7.94 12.95
N GLU A 34 9.87 9.07 13.61
CA GLU A 34 10.92 9.15 14.65
C GLU A 34 10.67 8.17 15.80
N LEU A 35 9.42 7.94 16.20
CA LEU A 35 9.08 6.96 17.22
C LEU A 35 9.30 5.54 16.70
N CYS A 36 8.88 5.23 15.48
CA CYS A 36 9.14 3.93 14.86
C CYS A 36 10.64 3.64 14.75
N ASP A 37 11.44 4.62 14.32
CA ASP A 37 12.92 4.53 14.30
C ASP A 37 13.49 4.17 15.67
N ARG A 38 13.06 4.86 16.72
CA ARG A 38 13.54 4.63 18.11
C ARG A 38 13.13 3.28 18.68
N HIS A 39 11.96 2.79 18.34
CA HIS A 39 11.43 1.53 18.84
C HIS A 39 11.78 0.32 17.98
N GLY A 40 12.43 0.53 16.82
CA GLY A 40 12.78 -0.54 15.88
C GLY A 40 11.57 -1.18 15.21
N ILE A 41 10.49 -0.40 15.03
CA ILE A 41 9.27 -0.84 14.33
C ILE A 41 9.37 -0.43 12.87
N MET A 42 9.34 -1.40 11.97
CA MET A 42 9.29 -1.14 10.53
C MET A 42 7.96 -0.50 10.12
N VAL A 43 8.00 0.28 9.06
CA VAL A 43 6.82 0.92 8.47
C VAL A 43 6.64 0.41 7.03
N TRP A 44 5.47 -0.18 6.76
CA TRP A 44 4.93 -0.37 5.42
C TRP A 44 4.16 0.89 5.06
N GLN A 45 4.68 1.70 4.15
CA GLN A 45 4.09 2.99 3.79
C GLN A 45 3.31 2.86 2.48
N ASP A 46 1.97 2.94 2.54
CA ASP A 46 1.17 3.13 1.33
C ASP A 46 1.27 4.58 0.84
N PHE A 47 1.25 4.77 -0.47
CA PHE A 47 0.79 6.02 -1.06
C PHE A 47 -0.72 6.16 -0.84
N MET A 48 -1.25 7.38 -0.79
CA MET A 48 -2.63 7.65 -0.37
C MET A 48 -3.67 7.30 -1.43
N PHE A 49 -3.68 6.01 -1.81
CA PHE A 49 -4.62 5.41 -2.76
C PHE A 49 -5.26 4.16 -2.16
N ALA A 50 -6.60 4.09 -2.15
CA ALA A 50 -7.33 2.95 -1.63
C ALA A 50 -8.69 2.78 -2.31
N CYS A 51 -9.04 1.53 -2.65
CA CYS A 51 -10.39 1.08 -3.00
C CYS A 51 -11.14 1.97 -4.02
N ALA A 52 -10.44 2.57 -4.98
CA ALA A 52 -11.02 3.39 -6.05
C ALA A 52 -10.16 3.36 -7.31
N MET A 53 -10.78 3.56 -8.49
CA MET A 53 -10.03 3.80 -9.72
C MET A 53 -9.77 5.31 -9.87
N TYR A 54 -8.54 5.66 -10.22
CA TYR A 54 -8.08 7.04 -10.29
C TYR A 54 -7.92 7.52 -11.74
N PRO A 55 -8.02 8.85 -11.99
CA PRO A 55 -7.78 9.43 -13.30
C PRO A 55 -6.36 9.17 -13.83
N GLY A 56 -6.22 9.21 -15.16
CA GLY A 56 -4.92 9.06 -15.84
C GLY A 56 -4.62 10.22 -16.78
N ASP A 57 -5.26 11.37 -16.58
CA ASP A 57 -4.95 12.58 -17.35
C ASP A 57 -3.63 13.21 -16.88
N PRO A 58 -2.96 13.99 -17.76
CA PRO A 58 -1.65 14.52 -17.46
C PRO A 58 -1.58 15.44 -16.22
N GLU A 59 -2.64 16.18 -15.93
CA GLU A 59 -2.70 17.08 -14.79
C GLU A 59 -2.75 16.28 -13.48
N PHE A 60 -3.59 15.27 -13.43
CA PHE A 60 -3.68 14.36 -12.27
C PHE A 60 -2.36 13.61 -12.05
N LEU A 61 -1.76 13.05 -13.12
CA LEU A 61 -0.48 12.33 -13.01
C LEU A 61 0.66 13.23 -12.52
N GLU A 62 0.72 14.50 -12.97
CA GLU A 62 1.75 15.42 -12.47
C GLU A 62 1.52 15.80 -11.00
N ASN A 63 0.27 15.95 -10.57
CA ASN A 63 -0.07 16.19 -9.17
C ASN A 63 0.34 15.00 -8.28
N VAL A 64 -0.01 13.78 -8.69
CA VAL A 64 0.41 12.54 -8.00
C VAL A 64 1.92 12.44 -7.90
N LYS A 65 2.63 12.75 -9.00
CA LYS A 65 4.09 12.74 -9.00
C LYS A 65 4.69 13.71 -8.01
N GLN A 66 4.16 14.94 -7.94
CA GLN A 66 4.65 15.95 -7.02
C GLN A 66 4.41 15.53 -5.56
N GLU A 67 3.22 15.04 -5.23
CA GLU A 67 2.90 14.51 -3.90
C GLU A 67 3.82 13.35 -3.52
N ALA A 68 4.05 12.41 -4.45
CA ALA A 68 4.94 11.28 -4.21
C ALA A 68 6.39 11.74 -3.96
N VAL A 69 6.90 12.65 -4.79
CA VAL A 69 8.26 13.20 -4.62
C VAL A 69 8.41 13.89 -3.27
N ASP A 70 7.47 14.73 -2.88
CA ASP A 70 7.52 15.49 -1.63
C ASP A 70 7.55 14.54 -0.42
N ASN A 71 6.69 13.51 -0.40
CA ASN A 71 6.64 12.58 0.71
C ASN A 71 7.81 11.58 0.72
N VAL A 72 8.27 11.11 -0.43
CA VAL A 72 9.45 10.24 -0.50
C VAL A 72 10.70 10.98 -0.02
N ILE A 73 10.93 12.22 -0.48
CA ILE A 73 12.05 13.03 0.00
C ILE A 73 11.98 13.30 1.50
N ARG A 74 10.78 13.53 2.03
CA ARG A 74 10.57 13.75 3.46
C ARG A 74 10.89 12.52 4.28
N LEU A 75 10.49 11.34 3.82
CA LEU A 75 10.51 10.11 4.62
C LEU A 75 11.69 9.17 4.37
N ARG A 76 12.36 9.26 3.23
CA ARG A 76 13.45 8.34 2.82
C ARG A 76 14.62 8.19 3.79
N ASN A 77 14.81 9.15 4.69
CA ASN A 77 15.89 9.11 5.68
C ASN A 77 15.47 8.45 7.00
N HIS A 78 14.23 7.99 7.13
CA HIS A 78 13.77 7.22 8.27
C HIS A 78 14.10 5.74 8.07
N PRO A 79 15.00 5.15 8.86
CA PRO A 79 15.38 3.74 8.72
C PRO A 79 14.22 2.77 9.00
N CYS A 80 13.13 3.24 9.59
CA CYS A 80 11.93 2.43 9.78
C CYS A 80 11.16 2.15 8.48
N ILE A 81 11.31 2.96 7.43
CA ILE A 81 10.63 2.70 6.13
C ILE A 81 11.21 1.43 5.52
N ALA A 82 10.41 0.37 5.51
CA ALA A 82 10.82 -0.94 5.00
C ALA A 82 10.26 -1.25 3.62
N LEU A 83 9.13 -0.61 3.25
CA LEU A 83 8.44 -0.87 1.99
C LEU A 83 7.54 0.31 1.61
N TRP A 84 7.57 0.71 0.35
CA TRP A 84 6.60 1.60 -0.26
C TRP A 84 5.55 0.80 -1.01
N CYS A 85 4.27 1.08 -0.80
CA CYS A 85 3.17 0.39 -1.46
C CYS A 85 2.30 1.36 -2.26
N GLY A 86 2.02 1.02 -3.51
CA GLY A 86 1.29 1.89 -4.43
C GLY A 86 -0.15 2.15 -4.00
N ASN A 87 -0.88 1.09 -3.60
CA ASN A 87 -2.28 1.25 -3.22
C ASN A 87 -2.82 0.10 -2.38
N ASN A 88 -3.96 0.35 -1.73
CA ASN A 88 -4.76 -0.66 -1.06
C ASN A 88 -5.90 -1.17 -1.95
N GLU A 89 -5.88 -2.46 -2.27
CA GLU A 89 -6.96 -3.28 -2.83
C GLU A 89 -7.45 -2.91 -4.24
N ILE A 90 -6.79 -2.00 -4.97
CA ILE A 90 -7.27 -1.57 -6.29
C ILE A 90 -7.13 -2.69 -7.32
N ASP A 91 -5.99 -3.40 -7.36
CA ASP A 91 -5.81 -4.54 -8.26
C ASP A 91 -6.80 -5.68 -7.95
N ALA A 92 -6.92 -6.03 -6.67
CA ALA A 92 -7.85 -7.07 -6.22
C ALA A 92 -9.31 -6.73 -6.56
N ALA A 93 -9.72 -5.48 -6.36
CA ALA A 93 -11.06 -5.01 -6.70
C ALA A 93 -11.32 -5.02 -8.20
N TRP A 94 -10.36 -4.56 -9.00
CA TRP A 94 -10.46 -4.57 -10.45
C TRP A 94 -10.61 -5.97 -11.02
N ARG A 95 -9.89 -6.93 -10.45
CA ARG A 95 -9.91 -8.34 -10.90
C ARG A 95 -11.05 -9.15 -10.32
N GLY A 96 -11.35 -9.00 -9.03
CA GLY A 96 -12.19 -9.92 -8.27
C GLY A 96 -13.53 -9.40 -7.79
N TRP A 97 -13.69 -8.08 -7.59
CA TRP A 97 -14.91 -7.55 -7.00
C TRP A 97 -15.97 -7.16 -8.03
N GLY A 98 -15.69 -7.42 -9.31
CA GLY A 98 -16.67 -7.19 -10.38
C GLY A 98 -16.71 -5.77 -10.90
N TRP A 99 -15.82 -4.87 -10.50
CA TRP A 99 -15.78 -3.48 -10.95
C TRP A 99 -15.74 -3.34 -12.48
N LYS A 100 -15.03 -4.25 -13.17
CA LYS A 100 -14.96 -4.24 -14.64
C LYS A 100 -16.34 -4.32 -15.32
N ARG A 101 -17.33 -4.94 -14.66
CA ARG A 101 -18.65 -5.21 -15.26
C ARG A 101 -19.46 -3.94 -15.53
N GLU A 102 -19.11 -2.84 -14.86
CA GLU A 102 -19.78 -1.54 -14.99
C GLU A 102 -19.29 -0.73 -16.20
N TYR A 103 -18.25 -1.20 -16.87
CA TYR A 103 -17.55 -0.46 -17.93
C TYR A 103 -17.54 -1.22 -19.24
N THR A 104 -17.65 -0.47 -20.37
CA THR A 104 -17.38 -1.00 -21.71
C THR A 104 -15.91 -1.41 -21.84
N GLN A 105 -15.59 -2.27 -22.80
CA GLN A 105 -14.21 -2.70 -23.03
C GLN A 105 -13.25 -1.51 -23.23
N GLN A 106 -13.63 -0.53 -24.03
CA GLN A 106 -12.81 0.68 -24.25
C GLN A 106 -12.58 1.48 -22.96
N GLN A 107 -13.59 1.56 -22.09
CA GLN A 107 -13.44 2.20 -20.78
C GLN A 107 -12.51 1.38 -19.88
N GLN A 108 -12.64 0.04 -19.87
CA GLN A 108 -11.76 -0.83 -19.09
C GLN A 108 -10.29 -0.66 -19.49
N GLU A 109 -9.99 -0.62 -20.77
CA GLU A 109 -8.63 -0.41 -21.29
C GLU A 109 -8.07 0.93 -20.84
N ARG A 110 -8.87 2.01 -20.90
CA ARG A 110 -8.46 3.34 -20.44
C ARG A 110 -8.23 3.40 -18.93
N ILE A 111 -9.13 2.81 -18.15
CA ILE A 111 -9.03 2.77 -16.69
C ILE A 111 -7.80 1.96 -16.26
N PHE A 112 -7.60 0.78 -16.85
CA PHE A 112 -6.46 -0.06 -16.53
C PHE A 112 -5.13 0.57 -16.97
N LYS A 113 -5.13 1.30 -18.09
CA LYS A 113 -3.97 2.10 -18.49
C LYS A 113 -3.63 3.17 -17.44
N ALA A 114 -4.62 3.90 -16.93
CA ALA A 114 -4.42 4.89 -15.87
C ALA A 114 -3.85 4.24 -14.59
N TYR A 115 -4.39 3.08 -14.19
CA TYR A 115 -3.87 2.27 -13.09
C TYR A 115 -2.39 1.91 -13.31
N THR A 116 -2.04 1.40 -14.47
CA THR A 116 -0.66 1.03 -14.81
C THR A 116 0.26 2.25 -14.83
N ASP A 117 -0.19 3.38 -15.38
CA ASP A 117 0.58 4.61 -15.45
C ASP A 117 0.95 5.14 -14.06
N VAL A 118 0.05 5.04 -13.07
CA VAL A 118 0.33 5.44 -11.68
C VAL A 118 1.18 4.40 -10.97
N PHE A 119 0.68 3.16 -10.86
CA PHE A 119 1.20 2.19 -9.89
C PHE A 119 2.34 1.30 -10.41
N HIS A 120 2.48 1.17 -11.73
CA HIS A 120 3.56 0.37 -12.33
C HIS A 120 4.60 1.20 -13.10
N ARG A 121 4.41 2.52 -13.21
CA ARG A 121 5.37 3.39 -13.88
C ARG A 121 5.75 4.59 -13.01
N LEU A 122 4.81 5.52 -12.74
CA LEU A 122 5.10 6.79 -12.07
C LEU A 122 5.67 6.60 -10.67
N LEU A 123 4.98 5.84 -9.80
CA LEU A 123 5.41 5.66 -8.40
C LEU A 123 6.74 4.91 -8.28
N PRO A 124 6.96 3.75 -8.96
CA PRO A 124 8.26 3.10 -8.91
C PRO A 124 9.40 3.96 -9.48
N GLU A 125 9.16 4.77 -10.55
CA GLU A 125 10.16 5.73 -11.05
C GLU A 125 10.53 6.79 -10.00
N VAL A 126 9.58 7.22 -9.17
CA VAL A 126 9.84 8.16 -8.07
C VAL A 126 10.70 7.47 -7.00
N ILE A 127 10.34 6.25 -6.59
CA ILE A 127 11.13 5.51 -5.60
C ILE A 127 12.55 5.28 -6.09
N GLU A 128 12.73 4.74 -7.30
CA GLU A 128 14.04 4.50 -7.90
C GLU A 128 14.91 5.78 -7.94
N LYS A 129 14.30 6.91 -8.26
CA LYS A 129 15.02 8.18 -8.42
C LYS A 129 15.40 8.85 -7.11
N TYR A 130 14.59 8.72 -6.06
CA TYR A 130 14.72 9.54 -4.85
C TYR A 130 15.08 8.74 -3.60
N THR A 131 15.23 7.41 -3.70
CA THR A 131 15.74 6.55 -2.62
C THR A 131 17.01 5.82 -3.06
N ASP A 132 17.67 5.16 -2.14
CA ASP A 132 18.88 4.35 -2.40
C ASP A 132 18.56 2.86 -2.58
N GLY A 133 17.42 2.55 -3.23
CA GLY A 133 17.01 1.17 -3.53
C GLY A 133 15.96 0.63 -2.57
N ASP A 134 15.08 1.50 -2.06
CA ASP A 134 13.93 1.07 -1.27
C ASP A 134 13.00 0.16 -2.08
N ASP A 135 12.42 -0.82 -1.42
CA ASP A 135 11.47 -1.74 -2.04
C ASP A 135 10.13 -1.05 -2.36
N TYR A 136 9.58 -1.40 -3.52
CA TYR A 136 8.27 -0.93 -3.96
C TYR A 136 7.33 -2.08 -4.30
N TRP A 137 6.08 -2.01 -3.82
CA TRP A 137 5.01 -2.96 -4.07
C TRP A 137 3.79 -2.27 -4.70
N PRO A 138 3.35 -2.66 -5.91
CA PRO A 138 2.36 -1.86 -6.66
C PRO A 138 0.98 -1.80 -6.04
N SER A 139 0.50 -2.88 -5.42
CA SER A 139 -0.83 -2.99 -4.81
C SER A 139 -0.82 -4.05 -3.71
N SER A 140 -1.64 -3.88 -2.69
CA SER A 140 -1.80 -4.87 -1.60
C SER A 140 -3.30 -5.16 -1.41
N PRO A 141 -3.77 -6.44 -1.49
CA PRO A 141 -2.97 -7.65 -1.72
C PRO A 141 -2.60 -7.87 -3.19
N MET A 142 -1.46 -8.53 -3.42
CA MET A 142 -1.00 -8.87 -4.76
C MET A 142 -0.06 -10.09 -4.71
N SER A 143 -0.12 -10.99 -5.70
CA SER A 143 0.72 -12.19 -5.73
C SER A 143 2.11 -11.99 -6.32
N GLY A 144 2.38 -10.83 -6.92
CA GLY A 144 3.67 -10.44 -7.50
C GLY A 144 3.62 -9.02 -8.05
N PRO A 145 4.77 -8.35 -8.24
CA PRO A 145 4.81 -6.94 -8.65
C PRO A 145 4.58 -6.74 -10.15
N GLU A 146 4.55 -7.81 -10.96
CA GLU A 146 4.43 -7.73 -12.41
C GLU A 146 3.01 -7.34 -12.85
N ILE A 147 2.89 -6.71 -14.00
CA ILE A 147 1.60 -6.50 -14.66
C ILE A 147 1.13 -7.84 -15.23
N GLY A 148 0.05 -8.40 -14.70
CA GLY A 148 -0.42 -9.71 -15.12
C GLY A 148 -1.70 -10.16 -14.42
N ASP A 149 -2.02 -11.45 -14.55
CA ASP A 149 -3.13 -12.05 -13.83
C ASP A 149 -2.65 -12.50 -12.44
N HIS A 150 -3.13 -11.78 -11.40
CA HIS A 150 -2.83 -12.09 -10.02
C HIS A 150 -3.94 -12.92 -9.38
N GLU A 151 -3.55 -13.77 -8.46
CA GLU A 151 -4.50 -14.43 -7.57
C GLU A 151 -5.08 -13.40 -6.61
N ILE A 152 -6.40 -13.43 -6.41
CA ILE A 152 -7.11 -12.49 -5.53
C ILE A 152 -6.77 -12.77 -4.06
N ARG A 153 -6.48 -14.05 -3.74
CA ARG A 153 -6.06 -14.51 -2.41
C ARG A 153 -4.89 -15.48 -2.58
N PRO A 154 -3.67 -14.96 -2.81
CA PRO A 154 -2.52 -15.83 -2.97
C PRO A 154 -2.20 -16.52 -1.64
N ALA A 155 -2.05 -17.85 -1.67
CA ALA A 155 -1.80 -18.62 -0.47
C ALA A 155 -0.32 -18.65 -0.07
N ASN A 156 0.60 -18.55 -1.05
CA ASN A 156 2.02 -18.87 -0.82
C ASN A 156 2.99 -17.87 -1.46
N ARG A 157 2.52 -16.71 -1.90
CA ARG A 157 3.38 -15.70 -2.54
C ARG A 157 2.74 -14.31 -2.48
N GLY A 158 3.59 -13.27 -2.45
CA GLY A 158 3.14 -11.91 -2.31
C GLY A 158 2.55 -11.64 -0.94
N ASP A 159 1.46 -10.87 -0.89
CA ASP A 159 0.74 -10.57 0.33
C ASP A 159 -0.75 -10.90 0.24
N ASN A 160 -1.39 -11.04 1.39
CA ASN A 160 -2.78 -11.43 1.47
C ASN A 160 -3.51 -10.66 2.58
N HIS A 161 -4.73 -10.18 2.27
CA HIS A 161 -5.64 -9.61 3.26
C HIS A 161 -6.59 -10.69 3.76
N TYR A 162 -6.31 -11.23 4.94
CA TYR A 162 -7.17 -12.24 5.55
C TYR A 162 -8.36 -11.61 6.27
N TRP A 163 -9.55 -11.75 5.70
CA TRP A 163 -10.81 -11.21 6.22
C TRP A 163 -11.71 -12.25 6.90
N GLY A 164 -11.25 -13.49 7.06
CA GLY A 164 -12.04 -14.62 7.55
C GLY A 164 -12.72 -14.37 8.88
N VAL A 165 -12.00 -13.83 9.85
CA VAL A 165 -12.55 -13.51 11.19
C VAL A 165 -13.55 -12.37 11.15
N TRP A 166 -13.30 -11.33 10.34
CA TRP A 166 -14.12 -10.12 10.31
C TRP A 166 -15.36 -10.22 9.43
N HIS A 167 -15.28 -10.93 8.29
CA HIS A 167 -16.34 -10.99 7.29
C HIS A 167 -16.89 -12.39 7.02
N GLU A 168 -16.12 -13.46 7.27
CA GLU A 168 -16.50 -14.84 6.94
C GLU A 168 -16.89 -15.67 8.15
N LYS A 169 -17.01 -15.05 9.33
CA LYS A 169 -17.42 -15.70 10.60
C LYS A 169 -16.46 -16.79 11.07
N HIS A 170 -15.22 -16.75 10.66
CA HIS A 170 -14.19 -17.63 11.21
C HIS A 170 -13.90 -17.29 12.67
N LYS A 171 -13.42 -18.27 13.42
CA LYS A 171 -13.00 -18.06 14.81
C LYS A 171 -11.66 -17.33 14.87
N PHE A 172 -11.38 -16.65 15.98
CA PHE A 172 -10.15 -15.90 16.18
C PHE A 172 -8.89 -16.78 16.04
N GLU A 173 -8.97 -18.05 16.45
CA GLU A 173 -7.88 -19.03 16.35
C GLU A 173 -7.47 -19.36 14.90
N GLU A 174 -8.27 -18.98 13.91
CA GLU A 174 -7.89 -19.14 12.50
C GLU A 174 -6.70 -18.25 12.10
N TYR A 175 -6.42 -17.18 12.85
CA TYR A 175 -5.18 -16.41 12.64
C TYR A 175 -3.92 -17.24 12.83
N GLU A 176 -3.93 -18.24 13.72
CA GLU A 176 -2.78 -19.12 13.94
C GLU A 176 -2.49 -20.07 12.76
N LYS A 177 -3.45 -20.23 11.85
CA LYS A 177 -3.35 -21.14 10.69
C LYS A 177 -3.09 -20.41 9.37
N ASN A 178 -3.34 -19.09 9.34
CA ASN A 178 -3.30 -18.28 8.14
C ASN A 178 -2.23 -17.17 8.25
N ILE A 179 -1.11 -17.47 8.90
CA ILE A 179 0.06 -16.61 9.01
C ILE A 179 1.08 -17.01 7.95
#